data_8ec72a43a881723ba87f1813a9ed31c0
#
_entry.id   8ec72a43a881723ba87f1813a9ed31c0
#
_cell.length_a   1.000
_cell.length_b   1.000
_cell.length_c   1.000
_cell.angle_alpha   90.00
_cell.angle_beta   90.00
_cell.angle_gamma   90.00
#
_symmetry.space_group_name_H-M   'P 1'
#
loop_
_entity.id
_entity.type
_entity.pdbx_description
1 polymer ?
#
loop_
_entity_poly.entity_id
_entity_poly.type
_entity_poly.pdbx_seq_one_letter_code
_entity_poly.pdbx_strand_id
1 'polypeptide(L)'
;STLNENLEKLKINKLLTNNKSYNSIKSLKIILDIQENSLEGLFFPDTYYFFKGTSGIDVLKESHAMMIQKLDLAWQNKTPNLPYKNKYEALIVASIIEKELGNRDEANLIAGVFVNRMRVGMPLQSDPTVIYGMNEKFNGNLTKQDLISDTPYNTYTRNGLPPSPICLPGLDVIEAALNPAETNAFYFVAKGDNKTHHFSKTLKEHNKAVKKYQR
;
A
#
# COMPACT_ATOMS: atom_id res chain seq x y z
N SER A 1 -1.33 6.24 5.68
CA SER A 1 -2.41 7.18 5.31
C SER A 1 -2.71 7.12 3.82
N THR A 2 -3.92 7.48 3.41
CA THR A 2 -4.33 7.62 2.01
C THR A 2 -4.01 9.02 1.47
N LEU A 3 -4.02 9.15 0.13
CA LEU A 3 -3.86 10.47 -0.51
C LEU A 3 -4.97 11.46 -0.06
N ASN A 4 -6.23 11.03 -0.05
CA ASN A 4 -7.34 11.91 0.35
C ASN A 4 -7.16 12.47 1.76
N GLU A 5 -6.77 11.64 2.74
CA GLU A 5 -6.47 12.10 4.10
C GLU A 5 -5.39 13.18 4.13
N ASN A 6 -4.37 13.07 3.28
CA ASN A 6 -3.29 14.05 3.21
C ASN A 6 -3.67 15.32 2.45
N LEU A 7 -4.47 15.21 1.39
CA LEU A 7 -5.01 16.38 0.68
C LEU A 7 -5.89 17.23 1.60
N GLU A 8 -6.72 16.62 2.44
CA GLU A 8 -7.52 17.36 3.43
C GLU A 8 -6.62 18.09 4.46
N LYS A 9 -5.55 17.45 4.94
CA LYS A 9 -4.58 18.11 5.83
C LYS A 9 -3.91 19.32 5.16
N LEU A 10 -3.55 19.20 3.89
CA LEU A 10 -2.97 20.32 3.13
C LEU A 10 -3.98 21.47 2.96
N LYS A 11 -5.25 21.17 2.65
CA LYS A 11 -6.30 22.19 2.48
C LYS A 11 -6.54 23.04 3.73
N ILE A 12 -6.50 22.42 4.92
CA ILE A 12 -6.72 23.12 6.19
C ILE A 12 -5.46 23.80 6.76
N ASN A 13 -4.30 23.58 6.16
CA ASN A 13 -3.05 24.15 6.65
C ASN A 13 -2.99 25.66 6.35
N LYS A 14 -3.11 26.49 7.40
CA LYS A 14 -3.13 27.96 7.31
C LYS A 14 -1.80 28.61 6.89
N LEU A 15 -0.71 27.85 6.90
CA LEU A 15 0.63 28.35 6.51
C LEU A 15 0.87 28.23 5.01
N LEU A 16 0.07 27.40 4.31
CA LEU A 16 0.14 27.21 2.86
C LEU A 16 -0.84 28.15 2.16
N THR A 17 -0.50 28.57 0.95
CA THR A 17 -1.46 29.27 0.09
C THR A 17 -2.43 28.27 -0.51
N ASN A 18 -3.74 28.57 -0.38
CA ASN A 18 -4.80 27.76 -0.97
C ASN A 18 -4.84 27.99 -2.48
N ASN A 19 -4.26 27.09 -3.24
CA ASN A 19 -4.41 27.06 -4.69
C ASN A 19 -5.60 26.17 -5.07
N LYS A 20 -6.61 26.77 -5.70
CA LYS A 20 -7.77 26.03 -6.23
C LYS A 20 -7.40 25.00 -7.28
N SER A 21 -6.19 25.05 -7.84
CA SER A 21 -5.70 24.16 -8.90
C SER A 21 -5.50 22.69 -8.49
N TYR A 22 -5.39 22.37 -7.19
CA TYR A 22 -5.28 20.97 -6.73
C TYR A 22 -6.56 20.42 -6.07
N ASN A 23 -7.70 21.05 -6.30
CA ASN A 23 -8.99 20.63 -5.74
C ASN A 23 -9.61 19.43 -6.47
N SER A 24 -9.04 18.98 -7.59
CA SER A 24 -9.49 17.77 -8.27
C SER A 24 -8.33 16.87 -8.65
N ILE A 25 -8.56 15.55 -8.60
CA ILE A 25 -7.59 14.52 -9.05
C ILE A 25 -7.16 14.78 -10.50
N LYS A 26 -8.11 15.19 -11.37
CA LYS A 26 -7.85 15.47 -12.78
C LYS A 26 -6.87 16.64 -12.96
N SER A 27 -7.05 17.75 -12.23
CA SER A 27 -6.12 18.89 -12.30
C SER A 27 -4.76 18.53 -11.75
N LEU A 28 -4.66 17.76 -10.66
CA LEU A 28 -3.39 17.29 -10.12
C LEU A 28 -2.62 16.43 -11.12
N LYS A 29 -3.29 15.48 -11.79
CA LYS A 29 -2.64 14.65 -12.82
C LYS A 29 -2.02 15.49 -13.94
N ILE A 30 -2.72 16.51 -14.41
CA ILE A 30 -2.22 17.41 -15.47
C ILE A 30 -1.03 18.23 -14.97
N ILE A 31 -1.12 18.82 -13.77
CA ILE A 31 -0.08 19.70 -13.21
C ILE A 31 1.20 18.92 -12.90
N LEU A 32 1.08 17.65 -12.49
CA LEU A 32 2.19 16.78 -12.12
C LEU A 32 2.66 15.87 -13.26
N ASP A 33 2.03 15.96 -14.44
CA ASP A 33 2.27 15.10 -15.62
C ASP A 33 2.23 13.60 -15.29
N ILE A 34 1.24 13.19 -14.46
CA ILE A 34 1.10 11.80 -14.00
C ILE A 34 0.25 11.02 -15.02
N GLN A 35 0.82 9.91 -15.50
CA GLN A 35 0.18 9.04 -16.50
C GLN A 35 -0.65 7.92 -15.87
N GLU A 36 -0.35 7.53 -14.64
CA GLU A 36 -1.07 6.49 -13.90
C GLU A 36 -2.55 6.85 -13.71
N ASN A 37 -3.43 5.85 -13.73
CA ASN A 37 -4.87 6.07 -13.58
C ASN A 37 -5.27 6.61 -12.20
N SER A 38 -4.51 6.28 -11.15
CA SER A 38 -4.69 6.73 -9.79
C SER A 38 -3.49 7.55 -9.30
N LEU A 39 -3.76 8.55 -8.47
CA LEU A 39 -2.73 9.30 -7.76
C LEU A 39 -2.33 8.63 -6.43
N GLU A 40 -3.08 7.62 -5.96
CA GLU A 40 -2.79 6.93 -4.71
C GLU A 40 -1.41 6.26 -4.77
N GLY A 41 -0.64 6.40 -3.70
CA GLY A 41 0.70 5.83 -3.60
C GLY A 41 1.82 6.67 -4.23
N LEU A 42 1.51 7.71 -5.01
CA LEU A 42 2.51 8.46 -5.80
C LEU A 42 3.15 9.64 -5.06
N PHE A 43 2.85 9.82 -3.78
CA PHE A 43 3.40 10.88 -2.94
C PHE A 43 4.14 10.25 -1.75
N PHE A 44 5.40 10.65 -1.56
CA PHE A 44 6.21 10.08 -0.48
C PHE A 44 5.77 10.62 0.88
N PRO A 45 5.44 9.77 1.86
CA PRO A 45 5.03 10.20 3.18
C PRO A 45 6.27 10.56 4.02
N ASP A 46 6.52 11.87 4.17
CA ASP A 46 7.62 12.39 4.98
C ASP A 46 7.21 13.70 5.66
N THR A 47 8.10 14.24 6.48
CA THR A 47 7.98 15.57 7.06
C THR A 47 8.67 16.57 6.14
N TYR A 48 7.89 17.47 5.55
CA TYR A 48 8.37 18.50 4.64
C TYR A 48 8.43 19.86 5.33
N TYR A 49 9.52 20.61 5.12
CA TYR A 49 9.71 21.93 5.68
C TYR A 49 9.55 22.99 4.58
N PHE A 50 8.64 23.92 4.80
CA PHE A 50 8.32 24.98 3.82
C PHE A 50 8.29 26.35 4.46
N PHE A 51 8.57 27.38 3.67
CA PHE A 51 8.35 28.76 4.06
C PHE A 51 6.84 29.06 4.12
N LYS A 52 6.46 29.96 5.03
CA LYS A 52 5.08 30.48 5.06
C LYS A 52 4.71 31.08 3.70
N GLY A 53 3.56 30.72 3.18
CA GLY A 53 3.09 31.18 1.86
C GLY A 53 3.50 30.28 0.69
N THR A 54 4.19 29.15 0.93
CA THR A 54 4.41 28.12 -0.09
C THR A 54 3.08 27.60 -0.61
N SER A 55 3.01 27.33 -1.90
CA SER A 55 1.83 26.75 -2.52
C SER A 55 1.67 25.28 -2.11
N GLY A 56 0.44 24.83 -1.80
CA GLY A 56 0.17 23.42 -1.56
C GLY A 56 0.51 22.51 -2.75
N ILE A 57 0.48 23.06 -3.99
CA ILE A 57 0.90 22.31 -5.17
C ILE A 57 2.42 22.10 -5.21
N ASP A 58 3.22 23.01 -4.69
CA ASP A 58 4.67 22.83 -4.63
C ASP A 58 5.06 21.78 -3.60
N VAL A 59 4.32 21.68 -2.49
CA VAL A 59 4.44 20.58 -1.52
C VAL A 59 4.18 19.23 -2.20
N LEU A 60 3.11 19.14 -2.99
CA LEU A 60 2.76 17.92 -3.71
C LEU A 60 3.78 17.56 -4.79
N LYS A 61 4.32 18.56 -5.52
CA LYS A 61 5.40 18.34 -6.51
C LYS A 61 6.64 17.74 -5.85
N GLU A 62 7.05 18.28 -4.72
CA GLU A 62 8.23 17.79 -3.99
C GLU A 62 8.00 16.36 -3.46
N SER A 63 6.84 16.12 -2.85
CA SER A 63 6.46 14.79 -2.37
C SER A 63 6.40 13.74 -3.50
N HIS A 64 5.88 14.13 -4.67
CA HIS A 64 5.86 13.25 -5.86
C HIS A 64 7.27 12.99 -6.40
N ALA A 65 8.09 14.04 -6.55
CA ALA A 65 9.48 13.90 -7.00
C ALA A 65 10.28 13.00 -6.05
N MET A 66 10.08 13.15 -4.74
CA MET A 66 10.70 12.30 -3.72
C MET A 66 10.26 10.83 -3.88
N MET A 67 8.97 10.55 -4.12
CA MET A 67 8.50 9.18 -4.37
C MET A 67 9.18 8.57 -5.59
N ILE A 68 9.26 9.31 -6.71
CA ILE A 68 9.95 8.83 -7.92
C ILE A 68 11.40 8.49 -7.60
N GLN A 69 12.13 9.40 -6.95
CA GLN A 69 13.54 9.20 -6.62
C GLN A 69 13.76 7.97 -5.72
N LYS A 70 12.96 7.82 -4.64
CA LYS A 70 13.08 6.71 -3.70
C LYS A 70 12.74 5.37 -4.37
N LEU A 71 11.67 5.34 -5.14
CA LEU A 71 11.23 4.15 -5.86
C LEU A 71 12.24 3.73 -6.94
N ASP A 72 12.83 4.68 -7.66
CA ASP A 72 13.84 4.41 -8.68
C ASP A 72 15.11 3.81 -8.07
N LEU A 73 15.57 4.39 -6.96
CA LEU A 73 16.75 3.88 -6.25
C LEU A 73 16.49 2.46 -5.69
N ALA A 74 15.35 2.25 -5.06
CA ALA A 74 14.97 0.93 -4.54
C ALA A 74 14.82 -0.10 -5.68
N TRP A 75 14.24 0.29 -6.82
CA TRP A 75 14.09 -0.58 -7.99
C TRP A 75 15.44 -1.00 -8.60
N GLN A 76 16.44 -0.12 -8.63
CA GLN A 76 17.78 -0.46 -9.09
C GLN A 76 18.46 -1.52 -8.21
N ASN A 77 18.15 -1.50 -6.91
CA ASN A 77 18.73 -2.40 -5.91
C ASN A 77 17.83 -3.61 -5.57
N LYS A 78 16.83 -3.91 -6.40
CA LYS A 78 15.90 -5.00 -6.13
C LYS A 78 16.50 -6.38 -6.27
N THR A 79 15.96 -7.33 -5.54
CA THR A 79 16.20 -8.77 -5.73
C THR A 79 15.84 -9.17 -7.17
N PRO A 80 16.66 -9.99 -7.85
CA PRO A 80 16.32 -10.51 -9.18
C PRO A 80 15.04 -11.38 -9.21
N ASN A 81 14.42 -11.48 -10.39
CA ASN A 81 13.29 -12.40 -10.64
C ASN A 81 12.07 -12.19 -9.74
N LEU A 82 11.78 -10.95 -9.35
CA LEU A 82 10.51 -10.61 -8.71
C LEU A 82 9.36 -10.70 -9.72
N PRO A 83 8.14 -11.05 -9.27
CA PRO A 83 6.97 -11.21 -10.13
C PRO A 83 6.32 -9.88 -10.56
N TYR A 84 7.04 -8.77 -10.45
CA TYR A 84 6.55 -7.43 -10.82
C TYR A 84 6.99 -7.07 -12.24
N LYS A 85 6.08 -6.57 -13.05
CA LYS A 85 6.36 -6.12 -14.43
C LYS A 85 7.09 -4.78 -14.48
N ASN A 86 6.83 -3.91 -13.50
CA ASN A 86 7.38 -2.55 -13.43
C ASN A 86 7.39 -2.02 -11.99
N LYS A 87 7.94 -0.82 -11.80
CA LYS A 87 8.03 -0.13 -10.51
C LYS A 87 6.67 0.13 -9.86
N TYR A 88 5.66 0.42 -10.68
CA TYR A 88 4.32 0.70 -10.19
C TYR A 88 3.67 -0.53 -9.54
N GLU A 89 3.86 -1.72 -10.11
CA GLU A 89 3.40 -2.97 -9.50
C GLU A 89 4.09 -3.23 -8.14
N ALA A 90 5.39 -2.94 -8.04
CA ALA A 90 6.09 -3.02 -6.75
C ALA A 90 5.53 -2.02 -5.72
N LEU A 91 5.17 -0.80 -6.16
CA LEU A 91 4.54 0.21 -5.30
C LEU A 91 3.15 -0.24 -4.82
N ILE A 92 2.38 -0.91 -5.68
CA ILE A 92 1.10 -1.51 -5.26
C ILE A 92 1.32 -2.52 -4.14
N VAL A 93 2.27 -3.44 -4.28
CA VAL A 93 2.58 -4.43 -3.22
C VAL A 93 3.07 -3.74 -1.96
N ALA A 94 3.96 -2.75 -2.06
CA ALA A 94 4.42 -1.96 -0.92
C ALA A 94 3.25 -1.32 -0.15
N SER A 95 2.24 -0.79 -0.86
CA SER A 95 1.06 -0.19 -0.23
C SER A 95 0.18 -1.21 0.50
N ILE A 96 0.13 -2.46 0.02
CA ILE A 96 -0.57 -3.55 0.70
C ILE A 96 0.21 -3.93 1.96
N ILE A 97 1.53 -4.12 1.86
CA ILE A 97 2.40 -4.40 3.01
C ILE A 97 2.24 -3.32 4.08
N GLU A 98 2.29 -2.02 3.71
CA GLU A 98 2.12 -0.89 4.64
C GLU A 98 0.84 -0.99 5.48
N LYS A 99 -0.22 -1.54 4.90
CA LYS A 99 -1.53 -1.68 5.56
C LYS A 99 -1.69 -2.97 6.36
N GLU A 100 -0.86 -3.98 6.09
CA GLU A 100 -0.84 -5.25 6.84
C GLU A 100 0.07 -5.18 8.08
N LEU A 101 1.04 -4.25 8.11
CA LEU A 101 2.06 -4.23 9.14
C LEU A 101 1.53 -3.83 10.52
N GLY A 102 1.72 -4.72 11.48
CA GLY A 102 1.70 -4.39 12.91
C GLY A 102 3.11 -4.08 13.47
N ASN A 103 4.14 -4.74 12.93
CA ASN A 103 5.55 -4.53 13.24
C ASN A 103 6.38 -4.37 11.96
N ARG A 104 7.17 -3.31 11.88
CA ARG A 104 8.04 -2.99 10.73
C ARG A 104 9.09 -4.07 10.44
N ASP A 105 9.57 -4.78 11.45
CA ASP A 105 10.57 -5.86 11.31
C ASP A 105 10.06 -7.06 10.49
N GLU A 106 8.74 -7.20 10.33
CA GLU A 106 8.13 -8.29 9.56
C GLU A 106 7.85 -7.94 8.09
N ALA A 107 8.16 -6.71 7.66
CA ALA A 107 7.86 -6.23 6.32
C ALA A 107 8.40 -7.15 5.21
N ASN A 108 9.67 -7.56 5.31
CA ASN A 108 10.30 -8.44 4.33
C ASN A 108 9.67 -9.85 4.32
N LEU A 109 9.22 -10.37 5.47
CA LEU A 109 8.54 -11.69 5.55
C LEU A 109 7.13 -11.62 4.92
N ILE A 110 6.38 -10.56 5.20
CA ILE A 110 5.05 -10.33 4.58
C ILE A 110 5.22 -10.16 3.07
N ALA A 111 6.22 -9.41 2.62
CA ALA A 111 6.58 -9.29 1.20
C ALA A 111 6.85 -10.66 0.57
N GLY A 112 7.62 -11.52 1.27
CA GLY A 112 7.92 -12.89 0.84
C GLY A 112 6.68 -13.74 0.63
N VAL A 113 5.67 -13.62 1.52
CA VAL A 113 4.39 -14.31 1.37
C VAL A 113 3.65 -13.84 0.12
N PHE A 114 3.54 -12.54 -0.11
CA PHE A 114 2.88 -12.00 -1.30
C PHE A 114 3.60 -12.41 -2.60
N VAL A 115 4.93 -12.35 -2.62
CA VAL A 115 5.74 -12.82 -3.76
C VAL A 115 5.50 -14.29 -4.05
N ASN A 116 5.45 -15.16 -3.01
CA ASN A 116 5.16 -16.58 -3.17
C ASN A 116 3.76 -16.79 -3.76
N ARG A 117 2.74 -16.09 -3.25
CA ARG A 117 1.37 -16.16 -3.77
C ARG A 117 1.30 -15.74 -5.24
N MET A 118 1.94 -14.61 -5.59
CA MET A 118 1.99 -14.12 -6.97
C MET A 118 2.64 -15.12 -7.92
N ARG A 119 3.75 -15.76 -7.52
CA ARG A 119 4.48 -16.75 -8.33
C ARG A 119 3.64 -17.97 -8.69
N VAL A 120 2.74 -18.38 -7.80
CA VAL A 120 1.87 -19.56 -8.01
C VAL A 120 0.45 -19.19 -8.45
N GLY A 121 0.17 -17.90 -8.72
CA GLY A 121 -1.16 -17.44 -9.11
C GLY A 121 -2.22 -17.53 -8.02
N MET A 122 -1.80 -17.54 -6.75
CA MET A 122 -2.70 -17.56 -5.59
C MET A 122 -3.25 -16.15 -5.33
N PRO A 123 -4.56 -15.99 -5.00
CA PRO A 123 -5.12 -14.70 -4.60
C PRO A 123 -4.37 -14.09 -3.42
N LEU A 124 -4.19 -12.76 -3.40
CA LEU A 124 -3.47 -12.09 -2.31
C LEU A 124 -4.26 -12.10 -1.00
N GLN A 125 -5.59 -12.04 -1.05
CA GLN A 125 -6.51 -12.14 0.10
C GLN A 125 -6.13 -11.20 1.25
N SER A 126 -5.98 -9.93 0.91
CA SER A 126 -5.64 -8.87 1.85
C SER A 126 -6.88 -8.04 2.18
N ASP A 127 -7.29 -8.02 3.45
CA ASP A 127 -8.44 -7.25 3.94
C ASP A 127 -8.32 -5.75 3.62
N PRO A 128 -7.16 -5.09 3.78
CA PRO A 128 -6.98 -3.69 3.42
C PRO A 128 -7.36 -3.35 1.98
N THR A 129 -7.19 -4.27 1.03
CA THR A 129 -7.57 -4.06 -0.37
C THR A 129 -9.09 -4.00 -0.54
N VAL A 130 -9.82 -4.86 0.19
CA VAL A 130 -11.29 -4.86 0.20
C VAL A 130 -11.80 -3.57 0.83
N ILE A 131 -11.25 -3.19 1.99
CA ILE A 131 -11.58 -1.94 2.71
C ILE A 131 -11.39 -0.74 1.79
N TYR A 132 -10.25 -0.65 1.09
CA TYR A 132 -9.98 0.44 0.15
C TYR A 132 -11.01 0.46 -0.99
N GLY A 133 -11.36 -0.71 -1.54
CA GLY A 133 -12.38 -0.83 -2.59
C GLY A 133 -13.79 -0.46 -2.14
N MET A 134 -14.11 -0.61 -0.86
CA MET A 134 -15.40 -0.18 -0.27
C MET A 134 -15.50 1.33 -0.12
N ASN A 135 -14.36 2.04 0.02
CA ASN A 135 -14.30 3.48 0.20
C ASN A 135 -15.22 3.96 1.36
N GLU A 136 -16.09 4.95 1.11
CA GLU A 136 -17.01 5.51 2.11
C GLU A 136 -18.04 4.52 2.67
N LYS A 137 -18.21 3.36 2.04
CA LYS A 137 -19.12 2.30 2.53
C LYS A 137 -18.55 1.53 3.71
N PHE A 138 -17.24 1.62 3.97
CA PHE A 138 -16.62 0.93 5.09
C PHE A 138 -16.99 1.63 6.41
N ASN A 139 -17.66 0.89 7.29
CA ASN A 139 -18.16 1.38 8.58
C ASN A 139 -17.33 0.95 9.81
N GLY A 140 -16.10 0.45 9.58
CA GLY A 140 -15.21 -0.02 10.63
C GLY A 140 -15.25 -1.53 10.88
N ASN A 141 -16.17 -2.27 10.24
CA ASN A 141 -16.26 -3.72 10.35
C ASN A 141 -16.31 -4.37 8.96
N LEU A 142 -15.40 -5.33 8.72
CA LEU A 142 -15.34 -6.10 7.48
C LEU A 142 -16.17 -7.38 7.63
N THR A 143 -17.22 -7.50 6.85
CA THR A 143 -18.14 -8.67 6.90
C THR A 143 -17.75 -9.75 5.88
N LYS A 144 -18.25 -10.97 6.07
CA LYS A 144 -18.10 -12.04 5.07
C LYS A 144 -18.69 -11.67 3.71
N GLN A 145 -19.76 -10.87 3.69
CA GLN A 145 -20.37 -10.40 2.45
C GLN A 145 -19.44 -9.44 1.70
N ASP A 146 -18.68 -8.60 2.41
CA ASP A 146 -17.71 -7.70 1.79
C ASP A 146 -16.57 -8.47 1.12
N LEU A 147 -16.11 -9.56 1.76
CA LEU A 147 -15.03 -10.41 1.20
C LEU A 147 -15.42 -11.11 -0.11
N ILE A 148 -16.70 -11.39 -0.32
CA ILE A 148 -17.21 -12.05 -1.56
C ILE A 148 -17.78 -11.06 -2.57
N SER A 149 -17.94 -9.77 -2.21
CA SER A 149 -18.42 -8.73 -3.11
C SER A 149 -17.31 -8.32 -4.08
N ASP A 150 -17.53 -8.51 -5.38
CA ASP A 150 -16.51 -8.21 -6.38
C ASP A 150 -16.33 -6.70 -6.58
N THR A 151 -15.10 -6.24 -6.40
CA THR A 151 -14.64 -4.90 -6.75
C THR A 151 -13.29 -5.00 -7.44
N PRO A 152 -12.84 -3.97 -8.19
CA PRO A 152 -11.50 -3.97 -8.78
C PRO A 152 -10.35 -4.15 -7.77
N TYR A 153 -10.60 -3.84 -6.50
CA TYR A 153 -9.62 -3.95 -5.42
C TYR A 153 -9.76 -5.22 -4.58
N ASN A 154 -10.83 -6.01 -4.75
CA ASN A 154 -11.02 -7.21 -3.91
C ASN A 154 -10.10 -8.36 -4.33
N THR A 155 -9.02 -8.53 -3.57
CA THR A 155 -8.01 -9.58 -3.79
C THR A 155 -8.42 -10.97 -3.27
N TYR A 156 -9.65 -11.14 -2.77
CA TYR A 156 -10.27 -12.45 -2.51
C TYR A 156 -10.99 -12.98 -3.74
N THR A 157 -11.63 -12.09 -4.52
CA THR A 157 -12.41 -12.47 -5.71
C THR A 157 -11.62 -12.36 -7.00
N ARG A 158 -10.52 -11.60 -7.00
CA ARG A 158 -9.67 -11.35 -8.17
C ARG A 158 -8.23 -11.76 -7.90
N ASN A 159 -7.64 -12.47 -8.87
CA ASN A 159 -6.22 -12.82 -8.84
C ASN A 159 -5.36 -11.65 -9.28
N GLY A 160 -4.11 -11.62 -8.77
CA GLY A 160 -3.14 -10.59 -9.11
C GLY A 160 -3.26 -9.33 -8.25
N LEU A 161 -2.68 -8.25 -8.75
CA LEU A 161 -2.63 -6.97 -8.05
C LEU A 161 -3.89 -6.15 -8.28
N PRO A 162 -4.32 -5.34 -7.30
CA PRO A 162 -5.33 -4.33 -7.53
C PRO A 162 -4.84 -3.27 -8.52
N PRO A 163 -5.74 -2.43 -9.11
CA PRO A 163 -5.38 -1.51 -10.19
C PRO A 163 -4.46 -0.35 -9.76
N SER A 164 -4.33 -0.08 -8.47
CA SER A 164 -3.46 0.97 -7.92
C SER A 164 -3.01 0.65 -6.49
N PRO A 165 -2.02 1.38 -5.96
CA PRO A 165 -1.76 1.40 -4.51
C PRO A 165 -3.03 1.75 -3.71
N ILE A 166 -3.05 1.35 -2.44
CA ILE A 166 -4.17 1.55 -1.49
C ILE A 166 -3.83 2.51 -0.35
N CYS A 167 -2.62 3.02 -0.31
CA CYS A 167 -2.14 4.06 0.61
C CYS A 167 -0.82 4.64 0.10
N LEU A 168 -0.26 5.60 0.82
CA LEU A 168 1.09 6.13 0.61
C LEU A 168 2.10 5.28 1.40
N PRO A 169 2.92 4.40 0.75
CA PRO A 169 3.88 3.55 1.44
C PRO A 169 5.17 4.31 1.79
N GLY A 170 5.79 3.97 2.93
CA GLY A 170 7.11 4.46 3.32
C GLY A 170 8.25 3.74 2.59
N LEU A 171 9.49 4.24 2.77
CA LEU A 171 10.66 3.68 2.10
C LEU A 171 10.93 2.23 2.52
N ASP A 172 10.82 1.93 3.80
CA ASP A 172 11.06 0.61 4.38
C ASP A 172 10.17 -0.48 3.77
N VAL A 173 8.89 -0.20 3.51
CA VAL A 173 8.00 -1.17 2.85
C VAL A 173 8.20 -1.24 1.34
N ILE A 174 8.64 -0.14 0.70
CA ILE A 174 9.05 -0.16 -0.71
C ILE A 174 10.28 -1.06 -0.86
N GLU A 175 11.27 -0.90 0.00
CA GLU A 175 12.48 -1.74 0.03
C GLU A 175 12.13 -3.19 0.37
N ALA A 176 11.22 -3.45 1.31
CA ALA A 176 10.77 -4.79 1.65
C ALA A 176 10.05 -5.48 0.48
N ALA A 177 9.18 -4.77 -0.25
CA ALA A 177 8.52 -5.30 -1.45
C ALA A 177 9.55 -5.70 -2.52
N LEU A 178 10.63 -4.93 -2.66
CA LEU A 178 11.69 -5.14 -3.65
C LEU A 178 12.81 -6.08 -3.18
N ASN A 179 12.90 -6.32 -1.87
CA ASN A 179 13.86 -7.26 -1.26
C ASN A 179 13.14 -8.17 -0.24
N PRO A 180 12.18 -9.00 -0.70
CA PRO A 180 11.43 -9.90 0.16
C PRO A 180 12.35 -10.92 0.82
N ALA A 181 12.04 -11.29 2.06
CA ALA A 181 12.74 -12.39 2.72
C ALA A 181 12.46 -13.72 2.00
N GLU A 182 13.46 -14.56 1.89
CA GLU A 182 13.26 -15.94 1.46
C GLU A 182 12.44 -16.69 2.51
N THR A 183 11.29 -17.19 2.10
CA THR A 183 10.39 -17.95 2.96
C THR A 183 9.61 -18.97 2.14
N ASN A 184 9.17 -20.04 2.79
CA ASN A 184 8.24 -21.00 2.20
C ASN A 184 6.78 -20.78 2.67
N ALA A 185 6.51 -19.67 3.38
CA ALA A 185 5.19 -19.33 3.88
C ALA A 185 4.29 -18.79 2.76
N PHE A 186 3.02 -19.18 2.82
CA PHE A 186 1.92 -18.70 1.97
C PHE A 186 0.84 -17.98 2.78
N TYR A 187 0.89 -18.07 4.12
CA TYR A 187 -0.11 -17.53 5.03
C TYR A 187 0.54 -16.85 6.21
N PHE A 188 -0.11 -15.83 6.73
CA PHE A 188 0.20 -15.23 8.02
C PHE A 188 -1.08 -14.88 8.77
N VAL A 189 -1.01 -14.78 10.08
CA VAL A 189 -2.09 -14.39 10.98
C VAL A 189 -1.53 -13.65 12.18
N ALA A 190 -2.19 -12.56 12.59
CA ALA A 190 -1.81 -11.79 13.76
C ALA A 190 -1.86 -12.64 15.03
N LYS A 191 -0.85 -12.52 15.91
CA LYS A 191 -0.74 -13.33 17.16
C LYS A 191 -1.58 -12.79 18.34
N GLY A 192 -2.41 -11.78 18.13
CA GLY A 192 -3.23 -11.22 19.20
C GLY A 192 -2.49 -10.21 20.10
N ASP A 193 -1.20 -10.02 19.92
CA ASP A 193 -0.40 -8.93 20.53
C ASP A 193 -0.50 -7.63 19.72
N ASN A 194 -1.29 -7.63 18.65
CA ASN A 194 -1.49 -6.57 17.66
C ASN A 194 -0.20 -6.05 17.00
N LYS A 195 0.89 -6.82 17.09
CA LYS A 195 2.21 -6.39 16.57
C LYS A 195 2.88 -7.42 15.69
N THR A 196 2.75 -8.72 16.00
CA THR A 196 3.49 -9.77 15.30
C THR A 196 2.57 -10.80 14.65
N HIS A 197 3.10 -11.49 13.63
CA HIS A 197 2.37 -12.50 12.89
C HIS A 197 2.97 -13.90 13.07
N HIS A 198 2.13 -14.91 12.91
CA HIS A 198 2.54 -16.29 12.74
C HIS A 198 2.48 -16.65 11.25
N PHE A 199 3.61 -17.08 10.70
CA PHE A 199 3.74 -17.46 9.30
C PHE A 199 3.58 -18.97 9.14
N SER A 200 2.85 -19.41 8.10
CA SER A 200 2.54 -20.81 7.85
C SER A 200 2.72 -21.16 6.36
N LYS A 201 3.23 -22.36 6.09
CA LYS A 201 3.40 -22.87 4.74
C LYS A 201 2.07 -23.39 4.16
N THR A 202 1.27 -24.07 4.96
CA THR A 202 0.06 -24.73 4.52
C THR A 202 -1.20 -24.12 5.14
N LEU A 203 -2.34 -24.25 4.45
CA LEU A 203 -3.64 -23.84 4.99
C LEU A 203 -4.00 -24.58 6.30
N LYS A 204 -3.58 -25.84 6.44
CA LYS A 204 -3.80 -26.61 7.67
C LYS A 204 -3.08 -26.00 8.87
N GLU A 205 -1.82 -25.58 8.69
CA GLU A 205 -1.04 -24.89 9.72
C GLU A 205 -1.64 -23.54 10.03
N HIS A 206 -2.01 -22.76 8.98
CA HIS A 206 -2.66 -21.46 9.14
C HIS A 206 -3.95 -21.56 9.96
N ASN A 207 -4.84 -22.53 9.64
CA ASN A 207 -6.09 -22.74 10.36
C ASN A 207 -5.87 -23.12 11.84
N LYS A 208 -4.77 -23.83 12.15
CA LYS A 208 -4.38 -24.08 13.55
C LYS A 208 -3.94 -22.79 14.25
N ALA A 209 -3.17 -21.96 13.55
CA ALA A 209 -2.71 -20.68 14.09
C ALA A 209 -3.89 -19.71 14.31
N VAL A 210 -4.82 -19.60 13.36
CA VAL A 210 -6.06 -18.80 13.52
C VAL A 210 -6.83 -19.24 14.77
N LYS A 211 -7.05 -20.56 14.97
CA LYS A 211 -7.72 -21.08 16.17
C LYS A 211 -6.97 -20.78 17.48
N LYS A 212 -5.64 -20.62 17.40
CA LYS A 212 -4.80 -20.32 18.57
C LYS A 212 -4.80 -18.84 18.91
N TYR A 213 -4.75 -17.96 17.91
CA TYR A 213 -4.45 -16.54 18.08
C TYR A 213 -5.63 -15.59 17.90
N GLN A 214 -6.69 -16.02 17.20
CA GLN A 214 -7.89 -15.22 16.91
C GLN A 214 -9.14 -15.81 17.60
N ARG A 215 -9.05 -16.05 18.92
CA ARG A 215 -10.19 -16.46 19.76
C ARG A 215 -10.85 -15.25 20.40
#